data_dd7b6f46e1606e5632f0f829df9d2d20
#
_entry.id   dd7b6f46e1606e5632f0f829df9d2d20
#
_cell.length_a   1.000
_cell.length_b   1.000
_cell.length_c   1.000
_cell.angle_alpha   90.00
_cell.angle_beta   90.00
_cell.angle_gamma   90.00
#
_symmetry.space_group_name_H-M   'P 1'
#
loop_
_entity.id
_entity.type
_entity.pdbx_description
1 polymer ?
#
loop_
_entity_poly.entity_id
_entity_poly.type
_entity_poly.pdbx_seq_one_letter_code
_entity_poly.pdbx_strand_id
1 'polypeptide(L)'
;AGIALALGIPGEAVMGLVGPHFVGGTGALAFLLLAEVVAATAVVSESALVYIARHRNLMISLSMIALQAALSFGLILLGKRFGLTPQELAAAPALGLCIALGAGAFVKARLLSSLLHARVNAWRWPLLSASGVACIVGAAFVALPARFEWVELAVGVWAILGAYGFVIWRWGFGPDDRALFRKQKAPA
;
A
#
# COMPACT_ATOMS: atom_id res chain seq x y z
N ALA A 1 1.24 -4.06 3.18
CA ALA A 1 1.17 -4.62 1.82
C ALA A 1 0.29 -5.87 1.78
N GLY A 2 0.50 -6.89 2.64
CA GLY A 2 -0.30 -8.13 2.63
C GLY A 2 -1.81 -7.91 2.73
N ILE A 3 -2.25 -7.10 3.70
CA ILE A 3 -3.68 -6.75 3.87
C ILE A 3 -4.20 -5.98 2.64
N ALA A 4 -3.41 -5.05 2.11
CA ALA A 4 -3.80 -4.29 0.93
C ALA A 4 -4.01 -5.18 -0.30
N LEU A 5 -3.15 -6.19 -0.49
CA LEU A 5 -3.31 -7.17 -1.55
C LEU A 5 -4.50 -8.10 -1.31
N ALA A 6 -4.69 -8.56 -0.06
CA ALA A 6 -5.77 -9.45 0.31
C ALA A 6 -7.17 -8.81 0.14
N LEU A 7 -7.28 -7.51 0.28
CA LEU A 7 -8.53 -6.76 0.09
C LEU A 7 -8.64 -6.14 -1.31
N GLY A 8 -7.51 -5.76 -1.91
CA GLY A 8 -7.50 -5.09 -3.21
C GLY A 8 -7.65 -6.03 -4.40
N ILE A 9 -7.12 -7.24 -4.32
CA ILE A 9 -7.24 -8.23 -5.41
C ILE A 9 -8.70 -8.68 -5.56
N PRO A 10 -9.41 -9.16 -4.51
CA PRO A 10 -10.83 -9.44 -4.58
C PRO A 10 -11.70 -8.19 -4.41
N GLY A 11 -11.26 -7.06 -4.90
CA GLY A 11 -11.87 -5.74 -4.64
C GLY A 11 -13.33 -5.66 -5.03
N GLU A 12 -13.75 -6.31 -6.13
CA GLU A 12 -15.16 -6.34 -6.56
C GLU A 12 -16.01 -7.08 -5.54
N ALA A 13 -15.56 -8.24 -5.09
CA ALA A 13 -16.26 -9.02 -4.09
C ALA A 13 -16.30 -8.30 -2.73
N VAL A 14 -15.20 -7.62 -2.34
CA VAL A 14 -15.15 -6.79 -1.11
C VAL A 14 -16.14 -5.63 -1.19
N MET A 15 -16.17 -4.90 -2.30
CA MET A 15 -17.11 -3.78 -2.50
C MET A 15 -18.55 -4.28 -2.63
N GLY A 16 -18.77 -5.47 -3.20
CA GLY A 16 -20.07 -6.14 -3.26
C GLY A 16 -20.67 -6.45 -1.90
N LEU A 17 -19.84 -6.77 -0.88
CA LEU A 17 -20.29 -6.94 0.51
C LEU A 17 -20.84 -5.64 1.13
N VAL A 18 -20.28 -4.49 0.75
CA VAL A 18 -20.77 -3.18 1.20
C VAL A 18 -22.10 -2.84 0.51
N GLY A 19 -22.25 -3.26 -0.74
CA GLY A 19 -23.45 -3.14 -1.51
C GLY A 19 -23.20 -3.07 -3.02
N PRO A 20 -24.17 -3.51 -3.85
CA PRO A 20 -23.97 -3.62 -5.30
C PRO A 20 -23.68 -2.26 -5.97
N HIS A 21 -24.10 -1.15 -5.38
CA HIS A 21 -23.84 0.19 -5.88
C HIS A 21 -22.38 0.64 -5.70
N PHE A 22 -21.61 -0.03 -4.81
CA PHE A 22 -20.22 0.31 -4.50
C PHE A 22 -19.18 -0.42 -5.37
N VAL A 23 -19.61 -1.43 -6.13
CA VAL A 23 -18.70 -2.21 -7.00
C VAL A 23 -17.94 -1.32 -8.00
N GLY A 24 -18.57 -0.25 -8.50
CA GLY A 24 -17.90 0.75 -9.33
C GLY A 24 -16.76 1.52 -8.66
N GLY A 25 -16.63 1.43 -7.34
CA GLY A 25 -15.54 2.02 -6.54
C GLY A 25 -14.29 1.14 -6.37
N THR A 26 -14.25 -0.05 -6.97
CA THR A 26 -13.13 -1.01 -6.83
C THR A 26 -11.78 -0.37 -7.20
N GLY A 27 -11.74 0.44 -8.26
CA GLY A 27 -10.53 1.15 -8.65
C GLY A 27 -10.05 2.15 -7.58
N ALA A 28 -10.98 2.88 -6.95
CA ALA A 28 -10.67 3.78 -5.85
C ALA A 28 -10.13 3.01 -4.64
N LEU A 29 -10.75 1.87 -4.28
CA LEU A 29 -10.29 1.00 -3.21
C LEU A 29 -8.84 0.53 -3.47
N ALA A 30 -8.54 0.04 -4.66
CA ALA A 30 -7.20 -0.43 -5.02
C ALA A 30 -6.13 0.67 -4.85
N PHE A 31 -6.39 1.88 -5.33
CA PHE A 31 -5.46 3.01 -5.16
C PHE A 31 -5.35 3.48 -3.72
N LEU A 32 -6.42 3.47 -2.93
CA LEU A 32 -6.36 3.81 -1.50
C LEU A 32 -5.52 2.78 -0.73
N LEU A 33 -5.72 1.49 -0.98
CA LEU A 33 -4.91 0.44 -0.36
C LEU A 33 -3.43 0.54 -0.75
N LEU A 34 -3.14 0.88 -2.01
CA LEU A 34 -1.78 1.13 -2.46
C LEU A 34 -1.19 2.38 -1.78
N ALA A 35 -1.98 3.44 -1.63
CA ALA A 35 -1.58 4.64 -0.91
C ALA A 35 -1.20 4.35 0.54
N GLU A 36 -1.97 3.51 1.24
CA GLU A 36 -1.67 3.06 2.61
C GLU A 36 -0.36 2.25 2.69
N VAL A 37 -0.09 1.40 1.70
CA VAL A 37 1.20 0.68 1.62
C VAL A 37 2.37 1.66 1.49
N VAL A 38 2.22 2.68 0.64
CA VAL A 38 3.23 3.72 0.45
C VAL A 38 3.40 4.54 1.73
N ALA A 39 2.29 4.95 2.37
CA ALA A 39 2.31 5.68 3.64
C ALA A 39 3.04 4.88 4.74
N ALA A 40 2.74 3.59 4.87
CA ALA A 40 3.39 2.72 5.85
C ALA A 40 4.92 2.65 5.68
N THR A 41 5.42 2.71 4.44
CA THR A 41 6.87 2.74 4.20
C THR A 41 7.52 4.06 4.62
N ALA A 42 6.76 5.16 4.63
CA ALA A 42 7.23 6.49 4.98
C ALA A 42 7.25 6.78 6.49
N VAL A 43 6.49 6.02 7.29
CA VAL A 43 6.30 6.26 8.74
C VAL A 43 7.63 6.38 9.49
N VAL A 44 8.59 5.48 9.23
CA VAL A 44 9.89 5.49 9.90
C VAL A 44 10.68 6.75 9.57
N SER A 45 10.72 7.15 8.30
CA SER A 45 11.40 8.37 7.86
C SER A 45 10.73 9.61 8.42
N GLU A 46 9.40 9.62 8.48
CA GLU A 46 8.62 10.73 9.02
C GLU A 46 8.85 10.92 10.52
N SER A 47 8.81 9.85 11.29
CA SER A 47 9.08 9.89 12.73
C SER A 47 10.45 10.47 13.03
N ALA A 48 11.50 10.03 12.30
CA ALA A 48 12.84 10.55 12.46
C ALA A 48 12.93 12.06 12.09
N LEU A 49 12.28 12.47 10.98
CA LEU A 49 12.29 13.84 10.52
C LEU A 49 11.55 14.81 11.45
N VAL A 50 10.53 14.35 12.17
CA VAL A 50 9.83 15.16 13.19
C VAL A 50 10.79 15.61 14.29
N TYR A 51 11.76 14.77 14.68
CA TYR A 51 12.76 15.11 15.71
C TYR A 51 13.93 15.91 15.15
N ILE A 52 14.43 15.55 13.95
CA ILE A 52 15.69 16.11 13.42
C ILE A 52 15.45 17.40 12.61
N ALA A 53 14.34 17.47 11.86
CA ALA A 53 14.08 18.54 10.89
C ALA A 53 12.58 18.88 10.80
N ARG A 54 11.94 19.13 11.94
CA ARG A 54 10.49 19.35 12.07
C ARG A 54 9.92 20.34 11.03
N HIS A 55 10.58 21.47 10.87
CA HIS A 55 10.11 22.52 9.95
C HIS A 55 10.14 22.05 8.49
N ARG A 56 11.23 21.39 8.07
CA ARG A 56 11.35 20.83 6.70
C ARG A 56 10.33 19.73 6.45
N ASN A 57 10.09 18.87 7.45
CA ASN A 57 9.06 17.83 7.35
C ASN A 57 7.66 18.45 7.18
N LEU A 58 7.34 19.50 7.92
CA LEU A 58 6.07 20.24 7.78
C LEU A 58 5.90 20.80 6.36
N MET A 59 6.94 21.47 5.83
CA MET A 59 6.89 22.05 4.48
C MET A 59 6.68 21.00 3.41
N ILE A 60 7.35 19.83 3.53
CA ILE A 60 7.14 18.70 2.61
C ILE A 60 5.69 18.20 2.72
N SER A 61 5.16 18.03 3.93
CA SER A 61 3.79 17.56 4.14
C SER A 61 2.75 18.53 3.57
N LEU A 62 2.93 19.83 3.73
CA LEU A 62 2.06 20.83 3.10
C LEU A 62 2.14 20.80 1.57
N SER A 63 3.36 20.65 1.02
CA SER A 63 3.56 20.50 -0.42
C SER A 63 2.88 19.23 -0.97
N MET A 64 2.87 18.14 -0.20
CA MET A 64 2.17 16.90 -0.58
C MET A 64 0.66 17.10 -0.63
N ILE A 65 0.06 17.82 0.33
CA ILE A 65 -1.38 18.13 0.34
C ILE A 65 -1.73 18.98 -0.89
N ALA A 66 -0.93 20.01 -1.18
CA ALA A 66 -1.14 20.84 -2.36
C ALA A 66 -1.01 20.03 -3.67
N LEU A 67 0.00 19.15 -3.75
CA LEU A 67 0.20 18.26 -4.89
C LEU A 67 -0.98 17.29 -5.07
N GLN A 68 -1.45 16.69 -3.97
CA GLN A 68 -2.62 15.81 -4.00
C GLN A 68 -3.85 16.53 -4.52
N ALA A 69 -4.14 17.73 -4.03
CA ALA A 69 -5.28 18.53 -4.48
C ALA A 69 -5.16 18.86 -5.98
N ALA A 70 -3.98 19.29 -6.43
CA ALA A 70 -3.71 19.62 -7.83
C ALA A 70 -3.86 18.38 -8.73
N LEU A 71 -3.30 17.23 -8.33
CA LEU A 71 -3.42 15.99 -9.08
C LEU A 71 -4.86 15.49 -9.12
N SER A 72 -5.58 15.51 -7.99
CA SER A 72 -6.98 15.07 -7.95
C SER A 72 -7.85 15.91 -8.89
N PHE A 73 -7.69 17.23 -8.84
CA PHE A 73 -8.42 18.12 -9.73
C PHE A 73 -8.03 17.94 -11.21
N GLY A 74 -6.72 17.87 -11.47
CA GLY A 74 -6.19 17.67 -12.83
C GLY A 74 -6.64 16.35 -13.45
N LEU A 75 -6.59 15.25 -12.68
CA LEU A 75 -7.01 13.92 -13.13
C LEU A 75 -8.52 13.86 -13.40
N ILE A 76 -9.35 14.52 -12.57
CA ILE A 76 -10.80 14.63 -12.82
C ILE A 76 -11.08 15.42 -14.11
N LEU A 77 -10.42 16.56 -14.32
CA LEU A 77 -10.61 17.36 -15.54
C LEU A 77 -10.16 16.57 -16.78
N LEU A 78 -9.02 15.91 -16.68
CA LEU A 78 -8.47 15.10 -17.77
C LEU A 78 -9.39 13.92 -18.09
N GLY A 79 -9.86 13.20 -17.08
CA GLY A 79 -10.79 12.09 -17.25
C GLY A 79 -12.11 12.50 -17.87
N LYS A 80 -12.67 13.66 -17.48
CA LYS A 80 -13.86 14.23 -18.13
C LYS A 80 -13.60 14.52 -19.61
N ARG A 81 -12.44 15.01 -19.97
CA ARG A 81 -12.04 15.28 -21.35
C ARG A 81 -11.95 14.01 -22.20
N PHE A 82 -11.55 12.90 -21.60
CA PHE A 82 -11.49 11.59 -22.25
C PHE A 82 -12.83 10.81 -22.19
N GLY A 83 -13.89 11.40 -21.63
CA GLY A 83 -15.20 10.78 -21.55
C GLY A 83 -15.31 9.63 -20.55
N LEU A 84 -14.45 9.62 -19.53
CA LEU A 84 -14.51 8.61 -18.47
C LEU A 84 -15.84 8.72 -17.69
N THR A 85 -16.35 7.56 -17.29
CA THR A 85 -17.59 7.47 -16.53
C THR A 85 -17.42 8.05 -15.11
N PRO A 86 -18.49 8.47 -14.43
CA PRO A 86 -18.41 8.95 -13.05
C PRO A 86 -17.78 7.93 -12.10
N GLN A 87 -17.94 6.64 -12.36
CA GLN A 87 -17.35 5.55 -11.56
C GLN A 87 -15.84 5.50 -11.71
N GLU A 88 -15.33 5.61 -12.94
CA GLU A 88 -13.88 5.68 -13.21
C GLU A 88 -13.26 6.96 -12.65
N LEU A 89 -13.98 8.08 -12.72
CA LEU A 89 -13.55 9.36 -12.15
C LEU A 89 -13.45 9.33 -10.62
N ALA A 90 -14.20 8.47 -9.95
CA ALA A 90 -14.11 8.29 -8.49
C ALA A 90 -12.72 7.76 -8.04
N ALA A 91 -11.99 7.07 -8.92
CA ALA A 91 -10.64 6.61 -8.64
C ALA A 91 -9.56 7.73 -8.74
N ALA A 92 -9.87 8.85 -9.41
CA ALA A 92 -8.90 9.92 -9.66
C ALA A 92 -8.32 10.56 -8.37
N PRO A 93 -9.10 10.89 -7.33
CA PRO A 93 -8.56 11.40 -6.07
C PRO A 93 -7.67 10.39 -5.34
N ALA A 94 -8.04 9.10 -5.39
CA ALA A 94 -7.26 8.03 -4.77
C ALA A 94 -5.90 7.82 -5.46
N LEU A 95 -5.88 7.89 -6.80
CA LEU A 95 -4.66 7.89 -7.59
C LEU A 95 -3.80 9.13 -7.28
N GLY A 96 -4.42 10.31 -7.22
CA GLY A 96 -3.74 11.56 -6.84
C GLY A 96 -3.08 11.46 -5.47
N LEU A 97 -3.77 10.88 -4.49
CA LEU A 97 -3.24 10.61 -3.15
C LEU A 97 -2.04 9.65 -3.21
N CYS A 98 -2.17 8.54 -3.93
CA CYS A 98 -1.10 7.54 -4.07
C CYS A 98 0.17 8.16 -4.64
N ILE A 99 0.06 8.98 -5.70
CA ILE A 99 1.20 9.66 -6.32
C ILE A 99 1.80 10.69 -5.36
N ALA A 100 0.99 11.49 -4.68
CA ALA A 100 1.45 12.51 -3.74
C ALA A 100 2.20 11.87 -2.55
N LEU A 101 1.66 10.79 -1.96
CA LEU A 101 2.31 10.04 -0.90
C LEU A 101 3.63 9.41 -1.36
N GLY A 102 3.65 8.84 -2.56
CA GLY A 102 4.87 8.27 -3.15
C GLY A 102 5.97 9.31 -3.34
N ALA A 103 5.62 10.46 -3.92
CA ALA A 103 6.55 11.59 -4.08
C ALA A 103 7.07 12.09 -2.72
N GLY A 104 6.16 12.25 -1.74
CA GLY A 104 6.53 12.69 -0.39
C GLY A 104 7.41 11.68 0.33
N ALA A 105 7.09 10.39 0.26
CA ALA A 105 7.91 9.32 0.85
C ALA A 105 9.33 9.35 0.28
N PHE A 106 9.46 9.52 -1.05
CA PHE A 106 10.75 9.63 -1.71
C PHE A 106 11.55 10.86 -1.26
N VAL A 107 10.90 12.04 -1.22
CA VAL A 107 11.53 13.29 -0.77
C VAL A 107 11.96 13.21 0.70
N LYS A 108 11.09 12.68 1.58
CA LYS A 108 11.40 12.48 3.00
C LYS A 108 12.57 11.51 3.21
N ALA A 109 12.60 10.38 2.47
CA ALA A 109 13.70 9.42 2.53
C ALA A 109 15.02 10.04 2.06
N ARG A 110 14.99 10.82 0.97
CA ARG A 110 16.16 11.58 0.48
C ARG A 110 16.66 12.61 1.48
N LEU A 111 15.75 13.38 2.07
CA LEU A 111 16.09 14.36 3.10
C LEU A 111 16.71 13.67 4.32
N LEU A 112 16.12 12.59 4.81
CA LEU A 112 16.66 11.85 5.95
C LEU A 112 18.04 11.28 5.64
N SER A 113 18.22 10.71 4.45
CA SER A 113 19.51 10.19 3.99
C SER A 113 20.59 11.28 3.94
N SER A 114 20.24 12.49 3.51
CA SER A 114 21.18 13.63 3.45
C SER A 114 21.55 14.16 4.85
N LEU A 115 20.61 14.14 5.80
CA LEU A 115 20.85 14.58 7.17
C LEU A 115 21.66 13.59 7.99
N LEU A 116 21.45 12.29 7.76
CA LEU A 116 22.17 11.22 8.46
C LEU A 116 23.52 10.86 7.81
N HIS A 117 23.82 11.40 6.61
CA HIS A 117 24.97 11.03 5.79
C HIS A 117 25.06 9.49 5.57
N ALA A 118 23.91 8.79 5.63
CA ALA A 118 23.78 7.35 5.49
C ALA A 118 22.67 7.03 4.47
N ARG A 119 22.86 5.93 3.73
CA ARG A 119 21.83 5.49 2.77
C ARG A 119 20.64 4.90 3.53
N VAL A 120 19.52 5.61 3.53
CA VAL A 120 18.24 5.08 4.01
C VAL A 120 17.60 4.31 2.86
N ASN A 121 17.69 2.98 2.91
CA ASN A 121 17.06 2.13 1.90
C ASN A 121 15.67 1.71 2.38
N ALA A 122 14.63 2.33 1.81
CA ALA A 122 13.24 1.97 2.05
C ALA A 122 12.80 0.71 1.28
N TRP A 123 13.65 0.22 0.35
CA TRP A 123 13.30 -0.84 -0.57
C TRP A 123 13.86 -2.17 -0.09
N ARG A 124 12.98 -3.11 0.24
CA ARG A 124 13.37 -4.46 0.67
C ARG A 124 12.89 -5.51 -0.34
N TRP A 125 13.81 -6.24 -0.94
CA TRP A 125 13.51 -7.33 -1.88
C TRP A 125 12.49 -8.35 -1.34
N PRO A 126 12.55 -8.78 -0.05
CA PRO A 126 11.56 -9.70 0.51
C PRO A 126 10.13 -9.19 0.44
N LEU A 127 9.92 -7.86 0.55
CA LEU A 127 8.58 -7.27 0.42
C LEU A 127 8.05 -7.38 -1.00
N LEU A 128 8.90 -7.17 -2.00
CA LEU A 128 8.51 -7.30 -3.40
C LEU A 128 8.21 -8.75 -3.78
N SER A 129 9.07 -9.67 -3.38
CA SER A 129 8.85 -11.09 -3.64
C SER A 129 7.59 -11.61 -2.95
N ALA A 130 7.33 -11.19 -1.70
CA ALA A 130 6.10 -11.50 -0.99
C ALA A 130 4.87 -10.94 -1.69
N SER A 131 4.94 -9.68 -2.15
CA SER A 131 3.85 -9.07 -2.91
C SER A 131 3.62 -9.78 -4.26
N GLY A 132 4.69 -10.15 -4.97
CA GLY A 132 4.61 -10.90 -6.23
C GLY A 132 3.94 -12.26 -6.06
N VAL A 133 4.34 -13.04 -5.04
CA VAL A 133 3.72 -14.34 -4.74
C VAL A 133 2.25 -14.16 -4.34
N ALA A 134 1.94 -13.17 -3.49
CA ALA A 134 0.57 -12.87 -3.10
C ALA A 134 -0.31 -12.46 -4.30
N CYS A 135 0.22 -11.68 -5.25
CA CYS A 135 -0.48 -11.34 -6.49
C CYS A 135 -0.75 -12.57 -7.36
N ILE A 136 0.21 -13.50 -7.49
CA ILE A 136 0.02 -14.74 -8.26
C ILE A 136 -1.08 -15.59 -7.62
N VAL A 137 -1.03 -15.76 -6.30
CA VAL A 137 -2.08 -16.50 -5.56
C VAL A 137 -3.43 -15.83 -5.74
N GLY A 138 -3.50 -14.50 -5.57
CA GLY A 138 -4.73 -13.74 -5.75
C GLY A 138 -5.30 -13.84 -7.16
N ALA A 139 -4.45 -13.70 -8.19
CA ALA A 139 -4.87 -13.84 -9.58
C ALA A 139 -5.48 -15.23 -9.90
N ALA A 140 -4.96 -16.28 -9.23
CA ALA A 140 -5.54 -17.62 -9.38
C ALA A 140 -6.98 -17.71 -8.82
N PHE A 141 -7.29 -16.96 -7.74
CA PHE A 141 -8.65 -16.92 -7.21
C PHE A 141 -9.58 -16.04 -8.06
N VAL A 142 -9.12 -14.88 -8.51
CA VAL A 142 -9.90 -13.99 -9.42
C VAL A 142 -10.23 -14.66 -10.76
N ALA A 143 -9.39 -15.59 -11.21
CA ALA A 143 -9.66 -16.39 -12.42
C ALA A 143 -10.80 -17.41 -12.26
N LEU A 144 -11.34 -17.58 -11.05
CA LEU A 144 -12.48 -18.48 -10.81
C LEU A 144 -13.76 -17.89 -11.40
N PRO A 145 -14.72 -18.73 -11.85
CA PRO A 145 -16.02 -18.27 -12.32
C PRO A 145 -16.78 -17.48 -11.24
N ALA A 146 -17.55 -16.45 -11.63
CA ALA A 146 -18.30 -15.55 -10.74
C ALA A 146 -19.19 -16.27 -9.70
N ARG A 147 -19.66 -17.48 -9.99
CA ARG A 147 -20.42 -18.31 -9.01
C ARG A 147 -19.66 -18.65 -7.73
N PHE A 148 -18.33 -18.45 -7.72
CA PHE A 148 -17.43 -18.74 -6.59
C PHE A 148 -16.88 -17.47 -5.90
N GLU A 149 -17.47 -16.29 -6.16
CA GLU A 149 -17.01 -15.02 -5.55
C GLU A 149 -16.85 -15.09 -4.03
N TRP A 150 -17.74 -15.79 -3.33
CA TRP A 150 -17.63 -15.92 -1.88
C TRP A 150 -16.54 -16.90 -1.42
N VAL A 151 -16.08 -17.81 -2.29
CA VAL A 151 -14.89 -18.61 -2.04
C VAL A 151 -13.64 -17.74 -2.13
N GLU A 152 -13.64 -16.79 -3.07
CA GLU A 152 -12.57 -15.78 -3.19
C GLU A 152 -12.41 -14.95 -1.90
N LEU A 153 -13.52 -14.55 -1.29
CA LEU A 153 -13.49 -13.82 -0.02
C LEU A 153 -13.14 -14.73 1.17
N ALA A 154 -13.80 -15.89 1.28
CA ALA A 154 -13.67 -16.74 2.45
C ALA A 154 -12.32 -17.50 2.48
N VAL A 155 -11.76 -17.84 1.32
CA VAL A 155 -10.52 -18.62 1.22
C VAL A 155 -9.40 -17.80 0.59
N GLY A 156 -9.69 -17.02 -0.47
CA GLY A 156 -8.69 -16.27 -1.23
C GLY A 156 -7.99 -15.23 -0.36
N VAL A 157 -8.72 -14.48 0.46
CA VAL A 157 -8.14 -13.48 1.39
C VAL A 157 -7.11 -14.13 2.32
N TRP A 158 -7.45 -15.25 2.94
CA TRP A 158 -6.55 -15.98 3.85
C TRP A 158 -5.39 -16.63 3.11
N ALA A 159 -5.60 -17.12 1.90
CA ALA A 159 -4.55 -17.68 1.06
C ALA A 159 -3.53 -16.60 0.67
N ILE A 160 -3.98 -15.41 0.28
CA ILE A 160 -3.12 -14.26 -0.04
C ILE A 160 -2.31 -13.83 1.20
N LEU A 161 -2.97 -13.68 2.34
CA LEU A 161 -2.31 -13.32 3.60
C LEU A 161 -1.31 -14.39 4.03
N GLY A 162 -1.68 -15.65 3.94
CA GLY A 162 -0.81 -16.78 4.27
C GLY A 162 0.42 -16.85 3.36
N ALA A 163 0.24 -16.71 2.05
CA ALA A 163 1.33 -16.68 1.07
C ALA A 163 2.28 -15.51 1.32
N TYR A 164 1.73 -14.30 1.52
CA TYR A 164 2.52 -13.11 1.87
C TYR A 164 3.29 -13.32 3.17
N GLY A 165 2.62 -13.76 4.22
CA GLY A 165 3.22 -14.00 5.54
C GLY A 165 4.30 -15.08 5.51
N PHE A 166 4.09 -16.16 4.75
CA PHE A 166 5.07 -17.23 4.59
C PHE A 166 6.37 -16.73 3.92
N VAL A 167 6.24 -15.94 2.85
CA VAL A 167 7.41 -15.38 2.16
C VAL A 167 8.17 -14.41 3.07
N ILE A 168 7.47 -13.53 3.79
CA ILE A 168 8.08 -12.62 4.76
C ILE A 168 8.77 -13.40 5.87
N TRP A 169 8.12 -14.43 6.42
CA TRP A 169 8.71 -15.26 7.47
C TRP A 169 9.97 -15.98 6.99
N ARG A 170 9.96 -16.47 5.75
CA ARG A 170 11.07 -17.25 5.20
C ARG A 170 12.27 -16.40 4.79
N TRP A 171 12.03 -15.22 4.18
CA TRP A 171 13.06 -14.39 3.57
C TRP A 171 13.16 -12.97 4.14
N GLY A 172 12.13 -12.49 4.83
CA GLY A 172 12.10 -11.14 5.39
C GLY A 172 12.79 -11.00 6.74
N PHE A 173 12.77 -12.07 7.54
CA PHE A 173 13.39 -12.08 8.87
C PHE A 173 14.81 -12.65 8.81
N GLY A 174 15.78 -11.81 9.20
CA GLY A 174 17.15 -12.24 9.43
C GLY A 174 17.30 -13.13 10.67
N PRO A 175 18.48 -13.73 10.90
CA PRO A 175 18.74 -14.52 12.10
C PRO A 175 18.57 -13.69 13.39
N ASP A 176 18.93 -12.42 13.37
CA ASP A 176 18.81 -11.50 14.52
C ASP A 176 17.35 -11.16 14.80
N ASP A 177 16.54 -10.92 13.76
CA ASP A 177 15.10 -10.67 13.90
C ASP A 177 14.40 -11.89 14.51
N ARG A 178 14.79 -13.10 14.09
CA ARG A 178 14.23 -14.36 14.62
C ARG A 178 14.61 -14.60 16.08
N ALA A 179 15.78 -14.10 16.52
CA ALA A 179 16.19 -14.20 17.91
C ALA A 179 15.26 -13.42 18.85
N LEU A 180 14.66 -12.31 18.39
CA LEU A 180 13.70 -11.53 19.16
C LEU A 180 12.41 -12.30 19.46
N PHE A 181 12.04 -13.26 18.62
CA PHE A 181 10.86 -14.11 18.83
C PHE A 181 11.15 -15.38 19.65
N ARG A 182 12.43 -15.71 19.88
CA ARG A 182 12.79 -16.75 20.85
C ARG A 182 12.68 -16.15 22.24
N LYS A 183 11.78 -16.69 23.07
CA LYS A 183 11.74 -16.38 24.50
C LYS A 183 13.17 -16.53 25.04
N GLN A 184 13.77 -15.43 25.49
CA GLN A 184 14.96 -15.52 26.31
C GLN A 184 14.58 -16.41 27.50
N LYS A 185 15.13 -17.63 27.57
CA LYS A 185 15.12 -18.38 28.81
C LYS A 185 15.89 -17.52 29.80
N ALA A 186 15.17 -17.00 30.82
CA ALA A 186 15.84 -16.34 31.93
C ALA A 186 16.94 -17.27 32.45
N PRO A 187 18.16 -16.78 32.66
CA PRO A 187 19.18 -17.54 33.34
C PRO A 187 18.65 -17.91 34.73
N ALA A 188 18.68 -19.20 35.05
CA ALA A 188 18.32 -19.73 36.36
C ALA A 188 19.34 -19.29 37.40
#